data_782c5cab860747f2a2ac0e90221aacfe
#
_entry.id   782c5cab860747f2a2ac0e90221aacfe
#
_cell.length_a   1.000
_cell.length_b   1.000
_cell.length_c   1.000
_cell.angle_alpha   90.00
_cell.angle_beta   90.00
_cell.angle_gamma   90.00
#
_symmetry.space_group_name_H-M   'P 1'
#
loop_
_entity.id
_entity.type
_entity.pdbx_description
1 polymer ?
#
loop_
_entity_poly.entity_id
_entity_poly.type
_entity_poly.pdbx_seq_one_letter_code
_entity_poly.pdbx_strand_id
1 'polypeptide(L)'
;MRTSLHDIHLPARRIFALLISVATLIATLPTAARTQAEPPGALDLATLPGTLNNNWYINLAYLNGTWVYKVGASDTQAPTTGTPFNGTITGTMPEAGRQFVIHPSTDPDSGNPPALTLKDAVITSSFNQLFYIKAGAEQTLRIEGENRIEIMSDLIYNLGTLTLTVADAQEISQGILNGSPTGTGTLTVYAQAPLSIGAISNFQNARMHLDGEIHVISKTGGSAFKNDNTSPDAITFGDNARIHLQANALCTYVSGFIELDFDTAPTDGRTLSVTPAGDDEPAATFATDGTCWGYAFLAAADTRYTASLDGERLYAGRRHSGSSYKDGDYPFFRTDGAYCRYQGATTTRPTPRPLDLSKDYGSGSTHTGIDLFFDPADGWYCDEKMFDGTVTTNGSSSYINIPATIHAEGEATLTLDKVNFQLPTGTALTVASGTVTLQNNTYNALLSGTHALRVETGATCLISPPADPDNTLALTAAEQAIHPEGGGTVKGLVQLTWPESPSGYIYLKPAEPAENPNGLTFNITGMKSIATNYPLSFYLENQSTGLKQEGYRSDDPEQTYLSTFPAAHPDGLTSYTGLREITPA
;
A
#
# COMPACT_ATOMS: atom_id res chain seq x y z
N MET A 1 -11.62 53.92 -7.01
CA MET A 1 -12.00 54.34 -8.35
C MET A 1 -12.99 53.32 -8.91
N ARG A 2 -14.26 53.73 -8.99
CA ARG A 2 -15.36 52.96 -9.60
C ARG A 2 -15.45 53.43 -11.04
N THR A 3 -15.39 52.54 -12.02
CA THR A 3 -15.74 52.80 -13.41
C THR A 3 -16.94 51.92 -13.76
N SER A 4 -18.01 52.63 -14.15
CA SER A 4 -19.30 52.12 -14.52
C SER A 4 -19.27 51.46 -15.91
N LEU A 5 -19.92 50.28 -16.02
CA LEU A 5 -20.30 49.71 -17.31
C LEU A 5 -21.57 50.38 -17.83
N HIS A 6 -21.46 50.89 -19.04
CA HIS A 6 -22.61 51.43 -19.78
C HIS A 6 -23.42 50.32 -20.42
N ASP A 7 -24.70 50.35 -20.15
CA ASP A 7 -25.73 49.55 -20.81
C ASP A 7 -25.82 49.85 -22.30
N ILE A 8 -25.68 48.85 -23.14
CA ILE A 8 -26.03 48.90 -24.55
C ILE A 8 -27.39 48.21 -24.72
N HIS A 9 -28.45 49.00 -24.71
CA HIS A 9 -29.77 48.57 -25.10
C HIS A 9 -29.90 48.49 -26.63
N LEU A 10 -29.92 47.29 -27.20
CA LEU A 10 -30.35 47.05 -28.58
C LEU A 10 -31.86 46.67 -28.57
N PRO A 11 -32.70 47.31 -29.39
CA PRO A 11 -34.12 47.10 -29.34
C PRO A 11 -34.54 45.74 -29.92
N ALA A 12 -35.19 44.93 -29.09
CA ALA A 12 -35.65 43.57 -29.34
C ALA A 12 -36.51 43.38 -30.61
N ARG A 13 -36.99 44.45 -31.20
CA ARG A 13 -37.87 44.38 -32.40
C ARG A 13 -37.15 44.03 -33.72
N ARG A 14 -35.84 44.19 -33.82
CA ARG A 14 -35.10 43.85 -35.06
C ARG A 14 -34.67 42.38 -35.14
N ILE A 15 -34.55 41.69 -34.02
CA ILE A 15 -34.19 40.27 -33.96
C ILE A 15 -35.38 39.38 -34.37
N PHE A 16 -36.60 39.80 -34.03
CA PHE A 16 -37.81 39.03 -34.37
C PHE A 16 -38.11 39.06 -35.88
N ALA A 17 -37.82 40.15 -36.56
CA ALA A 17 -38.07 40.25 -38.01
C ALA A 17 -37.06 39.40 -38.83
N LEU A 18 -35.82 39.22 -38.33
CA LEU A 18 -34.80 38.38 -39.00
C LEU A 18 -35.11 36.88 -38.84
N LEU A 19 -35.62 36.47 -37.66
CA LEU A 19 -35.99 35.08 -37.40
C LEU A 19 -37.21 34.62 -38.20
N ILE A 20 -38.17 35.51 -38.43
CA ILE A 20 -39.36 35.18 -39.25
C ILE A 20 -38.99 35.06 -40.73
N SER A 21 -38.05 35.88 -41.24
CA SER A 21 -37.61 35.81 -42.63
C SER A 21 -36.80 34.55 -42.95
N VAL A 22 -36.04 34.04 -41.97
CA VAL A 22 -35.27 32.78 -42.12
C VAL A 22 -36.22 31.58 -42.05
N ALA A 23 -37.22 31.62 -41.18
CA ALA A 23 -38.19 30.55 -41.05
C ALA A 23 -39.08 30.41 -42.32
N THR A 24 -39.41 31.54 -42.99
CA THR A 24 -40.23 31.51 -44.21
C THR A 24 -39.42 31.05 -45.42
N LEU A 25 -38.08 31.29 -45.45
CA LEU A 25 -37.22 30.81 -46.54
C LEU A 25 -36.98 29.31 -46.47
N ILE A 26 -36.96 28.74 -45.26
CA ILE A 26 -36.81 27.30 -45.08
C ILE A 26 -38.10 26.52 -45.47
N ALA A 27 -39.25 27.15 -45.35
CA ALA A 27 -40.55 26.53 -45.65
C ALA A 27 -40.87 26.45 -47.17
N THR A 28 -40.07 27.07 -48.06
CA THR A 28 -40.27 27.09 -49.52
C THR A 28 -39.26 26.27 -50.32
N LEU A 29 -38.34 25.60 -49.66
CA LEU A 29 -37.50 24.62 -50.35
C LEU A 29 -38.35 23.39 -50.69
N PRO A 30 -38.38 22.93 -51.95
CA PRO A 30 -39.08 21.72 -52.28
C PRO A 30 -38.48 20.59 -51.44
N THR A 31 -39.24 20.06 -50.53
CA THR A 31 -38.97 18.81 -49.86
C THR A 31 -38.96 17.73 -50.97
N ALA A 32 -37.81 17.57 -51.65
CA ALA A 32 -37.54 16.29 -52.24
C ALA A 32 -37.65 15.32 -51.05
N ALA A 33 -38.68 14.50 -51.04
CA ALA A 33 -38.84 13.43 -50.11
C ALA A 33 -37.55 12.58 -50.16
N ARG A 34 -36.56 12.95 -49.36
CA ARG A 34 -35.56 11.98 -48.91
C ARG A 34 -36.41 10.99 -48.14
N THR A 35 -36.71 9.87 -48.74
CA THR A 35 -37.02 8.66 -48.02
C THR A 35 -35.82 8.51 -47.08
N GLN A 36 -35.96 9.02 -45.85
CA GLN A 36 -35.01 8.77 -44.79
C GLN A 36 -35.06 7.25 -44.66
N ALA A 37 -34.03 6.58 -45.18
CA ALA A 37 -33.91 5.17 -44.94
C ALA A 37 -34.05 4.97 -43.42
N GLU A 38 -34.91 4.06 -43.01
CA GLU A 38 -35.00 3.71 -41.61
C GLU A 38 -33.62 3.56 -41.05
N PRO A 39 -33.32 4.15 -39.88
CA PRO A 39 -32.02 4.01 -39.27
C PRO A 39 -31.71 2.51 -39.15
N PRO A 40 -30.51 2.07 -39.51
CA PRO A 40 -30.14 0.64 -39.46
C PRO A 40 -30.41 0.09 -38.07
N GLY A 41 -31.04 -1.08 -37.97
CA GLY A 41 -31.27 -1.79 -36.72
C GLY A 41 -29.99 -2.32 -36.08
N ALA A 42 -30.13 -2.97 -34.96
CA ALA A 42 -29.04 -3.69 -34.31
C ALA A 42 -28.57 -4.86 -35.19
N LEU A 43 -27.30 -5.26 -35.05
CA LEU A 43 -26.80 -6.53 -35.55
C LEU A 43 -27.33 -7.64 -34.63
N ASP A 44 -28.41 -8.30 -35.07
CA ASP A 44 -28.96 -9.44 -34.34
C ASP A 44 -28.18 -10.71 -34.73
N LEU A 45 -27.47 -11.28 -33.81
CA LEU A 45 -26.64 -12.49 -33.99
C LEU A 45 -27.46 -13.69 -34.45
N ALA A 46 -28.76 -13.77 -34.08
CA ALA A 46 -29.65 -14.85 -34.52
C ALA A 46 -29.95 -14.82 -36.02
N THR A 47 -29.81 -13.66 -36.64
CA THR A 47 -30.04 -13.49 -38.10
C THR A 47 -28.81 -13.77 -38.96
N LEU A 48 -27.65 -13.96 -38.33
CA LEU A 48 -26.44 -14.31 -39.07
C LEU A 48 -26.63 -15.66 -39.77
N PRO A 49 -26.19 -15.79 -41.03
CA PRO A 49 -26.28 -17.07 -41.74
C PRO A 49 -25.59 -18.15 -40.92
N GLY A 50 -26.24 -19.30 -40.77
CA GLY A 50 -25.67 -20.48 -40.11
C GLY A 50 -24.34 -20.88 -40.73
N THR A 51 -23.68 -21.91 -40.21
CA THR A 51 -22.36 -22.38 -40.70
C THR A 51 -22.32 -22.48 -42.22
N LEU A 52 -21.73 -21.48 -42.81
CA LEU A 52 -21.35 -21.52 -44.20
C LEU A 52 -19.84 -21.76 -44.24
N ASN A 53 -19.48 -22.89 -44.79
CA ASN A 53 -18.14 -23.30 -45.16
C ASN A 53 -17.11 -22.16 -45.09
N ASN A 54 -16.33 -22.11 -44.01
CA ASN A 54 -15.19 -21.20 -43.78
C ASN A 54 -15.49 -19.70 -43.56
N ASN A 55 -16.67 -19.29 -43.16
CA ASN A 55 -16.94 -17.88 -42.79
C ASN A 55 -16.86 -17.66 -41.29
N TRP A 56 -15.64 -17.51 -40.78
CA TRP A 56 -15.33 -17.49 -39.37
C TRP A 56 -15.32 -16.08 -38.74
N TYR A 57 -15.21 -15.03 -39.60
CA TYR A 57 -14.99 -13.67 -39.16
C TYR A 57 -16.20 -12.78 -39.43
N ILE A 58 -16.59 -11.99 -38.43
CA ILE A 58 -17.50 -10.87 -38.58
C ILE A 58 -16.64 -9.61 -38.62
N ASN A 59 -16.27 -9.19 -39.83
CA ASN A 59 -15.46 -8.00 -40.00
C ASN A 59 -16.31 -6.75 -39.83
N LEU A 60 -15.92 -5.87 -38.92
CA LEU A 60 -16.60 -4.62 -38.55
C LEU A 60 -15.76 -3.44 -39.00
N ALA A 61 -16.40 -2.45 -39.63
CA ALA A 61 -15.77 -1.19 -39.98
C ALA A 61 -16.79 -0.04 -39.86
N TYR A 62 -16.31 1.15 -39.56
CA TYR A 62 -17.10 2.37 -39.61
C TYR A 62 -16.84 3.08 -40.94
N LEU A 63 -17.86 3.19 -41.77
CA LEU A 63 -17.76 3.71 -43.14
C LEU A 63 -18.87 4.73 -43.40
N ASN A 64 -18.50 5.92 -43.91
CA ASN A 64 -19.45 6.97 -44.27
C ASN A 64 -20.50 7.28 -43.19
N GLY A 65 -20.05 7.35 -41.94
CA GLY A 65 -20.94 7.67 -40.83
C GLY A 65 -21.80 6.52 -40.32
N THR A 66 -21.55 5.28 -40.72
CA THR A 66 -22.35 4.12 -40.34
C THR A 66 -21.50 2.89 -40.09
N TRP A 67 -21.85 2.10 -39.07
CA TRP A 67 -21.28 0.79 -38.87
C TRP A 67 -21.75 -0.17 -39.94
N VAL A 68 -20.80 -0.93 -40.50
CA VAL A 68 -21.08 -2.02 -41.43
C VAL A 68 -20.41 -3.31 -40.97
N TYR A 69 -21.05 -4.44 -41.26
CA TYR A 69 -20.46 -5.73 -41.03
C TYR A 69 -20.42 -6.56 -42.31
N LYS A 70 -19.44 -7.45 -42.41
CA LYS A 70 -19.31 -8.44 -43.45
C LYS A 70 -18.80 -9.76 -42.87
N VAL A 71 -19.54 -10.81 -43.08
CA VAL A 71 -19.12 -12.17 -42.73
C VAL A 71 -18.17 -12.70 -43.82
N GLY A 72 -17.04 -13.28 -43.43
CA GLY A 72 -16.03 -13.75 -44.38
C GLY A 72 -15.08 -14.80 -43.80
N ALA A 73 -14.27 -15.40 -44.69
CA ALA A 73 -13.28 -16.42 -44.35
C ALA A 73 -11.93 -15.83 -43.88
N SER A 74 -11.74 -14.52 -44.00
CA SER A 74 -10.48 -13.84 -43.67
C SER A 74 -10.73 -12.63 -42.78
N ASP A 75 -9.79 -12.37 -41.87
CA ASP A 75 -9.70 -11.20 -41.01
C ASP A 75 -8.80 -10.09 -41.57
N THR A 76 -8.20 -10.29 -42.75
CA THR A 76 -7.11 -9.45 -43.27
C THR A 76 -7.58 -8.17 -43.96
N GLN A 77 -8.81 -8.15 -44.45
CA GLN A 77 -9.33 -7.03 -45.25
C GLN A 77 -10.48 -6.33 -44.53
N ALA A 78 -10.31 -5.01 -44.31
CA ALA A 78 -11.43 -4.19 -43.88
C ALA A 78 -12.58 -4.26 -44.90
N PRO A 79 -13.84 -4.35 -44.47
CA PRO A 79 -14.97 -4.26 -45.38
C PRO A 79 -15.01 -2.87 -46.03
N THR A 80 -15.03 -2.83 -47.34
CA THR A 80 -15.29 -1.60 -48.12
C THR A 80 -16.76 -1.42 -48.43
N THR A 81 -17.55 -2.47 -48.24
CA THR A 81 -19.02 -2.52 -48.32
C THR A 81 -19.50 -3.59 -47.35
N GLY A 82 -20.70 -3.44 -46.84
CA GLY A 82 -21.27 -4.41 -45.91
C GLY A 82 -22.71 -4.12 -45.59
N THR A 83 -23.31 -4.92 -44.73
CA THR A 83 -24.65 -4.68 -44.18
C THR A 83 -24.56 -3.62 -43.11
N PRO A 84 -25.30 -2.50 -43.21
CA PRO A 84 -25.27 -1.45 -42.20
C PRO A 84 -26.03 -1.89 -40.94
N PHE A 85 -25.53 -1.41 -39.77
CA PHE A 85 -26.21 -1.55 -38.48
C PHE A 85 -25.91 -0.33 -37.60
N ASN A 86 -26.63 -0.19 -36.49
CA ASN A 86 -26.54 0.99 -35.63
C ASN A 86 -25.40 0.97 -34.60
N GLY A 87 -24.49 0.00 -34.69
CA GLY A 87 -23.41 -0.18 -33.71
C GLY A 87 -23.78 -1.07 -32.51
N THR A 88 -25.02 -1.53 -32.40
CA THR A 88 -25.43 -2.47 -31.34
C THR A 88 -25.37 -3.91 -31.85
N ILE A 89 -24.79 -4.79 -31.06
CA ILE A 89 -24.69 -6.24 -31.28
C ILE A 89 -25.52 -6.91 -30.19
N THR A 90 -26.50 -7.73 -30.59
CA THR A 90 -27.46 -8.35 -29.65
C THR A 90 -27.86 -9.76 -30.14
N GLY A 91 -28.64 -10.46 -29.31
CA GLY A 91 -29.22 -11.76 -29.65
C GLY A 91 -28.29 -12.94 -29.42
N THR A 92 -28.73 -14.11 -29.87
CA THR A 92 -28.02 -15.37 -29.66
C THR A 92 -27.26 -15.78 -30.90
N MET A 93 -25.94 -16.03 -30.79
CA MET A 93 -25.14 -16.57 -31.87
C MET A 93 -25.56 -18.03 -32.17
N PRO A 94 -26.05 -18.34 -33.38
CA PRO A 94 -26.69 -19.62 -33.64
C PRO A 94 -25.73 -20.83 -33.63
N GLU A 95 -24.43 -20.58 -33.80
CA GLU A 95 -23.42 -21.63 -33.82
C GLU A 95 -22.07 -21.15 -33.27
N ALA A 96 -21.33 -22.11 -32.72
CA ALA A 96 -19.95 -21.89 -32.28
C ALA A 96 -19.02 -21.52 -33.43
N GLY A 97 -18.12 -20.59 -33.24
CA GLY A 97 -17.00 -20.40 -34.13
C GLY A 97 -16.94 -19.09 -34.89
N ARG A 98 -17.27 -17.97 -34.30
CA ARG A 98 -17.08 -16.65 -34.93
C ARG A 98 -16.31 -15.68 -34.03
N GLN A 99 -15.49 -14.86 -34.70
CA GLN A 99 -14.71 -13.77 -34.09
C GLN A 99 -15.14 -12.45 -34.72
N PHE A 100 -15.33 -11.44 -33.88
CA PHE A 100 -15.49 -10.07 -34.35
C PHE A 100 -14.11 -9.45 -34.57
N VAL A 101 -13.90 -8.92 -35.79
CA VAL A 101 -12.67 -8.24 -36.17
C VAL A 101 -12.98 -6.77 -36.41
N ILE A 102 -12.42 -5.90 -35.60
CA ILE A 102 -12.60 -4.46 -35.70
C ILE A 102 -11.42 -3.87 -36.45
N HIS A 103 -11.73 -3.32 -37.63
CA HIS A 103 -10.76 -2.71 -38.52
C HIS A 103 -10.62 -1.20 -38.28
N PRO A 104 -9.45 -0.60 -38.59
CA PRO A 104 -9.31 0.86 -38.60
C PRO A 104 -10.37 1.50 -39.49
N SER A 105 -10.90 2.64 -39.07
CA SER A 105 -11.74 3.46 -39.94
C SER A 105 -10.92 3.97 -41.12
N THR A 106 -11.45 3.84 -42.31
CA THR A 106 -10.82 4.33 -43.55
C THR A 106 -11.38 5.70 -43.97
N ASP A 107 -12.31 6.24 -43.20
CA ASP A 107 -12.95 7.52 -43.48
C ASP A 107 -12.25 8.63 -42.68
N PRO A 108 -11.44 9.50 -43.30
CA PRO A 108 -10.71 10.55 -42.61
C PRO A 108 -11.64 11.65 -42.03
N ASP A 109 -12.87 11.74 -42.52
CA ASP A 109 -13.83 12.76 -42.07
C ASP A 109 -14.77 12.25 -40.98
N SER A 110 -14.72 10.96 -40.64
CA SER A 110 -15.68 10.34 -39.72
C SER A 110 -15.44 10.65 -38.24
N GLY A 111 -14.32 11.30 -37.87
CA GLY A 111 -13.95 11.43 -36.46
C GLY A 111 -13.76 10.06 -35.79
N ASN A 112 -13.78 10.02 -34.47
CA ASN A 112 -13.79 8.76 -33.74
C ASN A 112 -15.10 8.02 -33.99
N PRO A 113 -15.08 6.72 -34.38
CA PRO A 113 -16.30 5.96 -34.57
C PRO A 113 -17.11 5.92 -33.25
N PRO A 114 -18.47 5.96 -33.35
CA PRO A 114 -19.30 5.80 -32.18
C PRO A 114 -19.08 4.43 -31.53
N ALA A 115 -19.42 4.32 -30.24
CA ALA A 115 -19.24 3.09 -29.50
C ALA A 115 -19.97 1.92 -30.18
N LEU A 116 -19.28 0.77 -30.24
CA LEU A 116 -19.93 -0.51 -30.44
C LEU A 116 -20.52 -0.96 -29.10
N THR A 117 -21.77 -1.37 -29.09
CA THR A 117 -22.46 -1.83 -27.87
C THR A 117 -22.75 -3.32 -27.98
N LEU A 118 -22.24 -4.11 -27.05
CA LEU A 118 -22.67 -5.49 -26.85
C LEU A 118 -23.78 -5.49 -25.80
N LYS A 119 -24.98 -5.95 -26.19
CA LYS A 119 -26.15 -5.86 -25.33
C LYS A 119 -27.00 -7.13 -25.39
N ASP A 120 -27.27 -7.70 -24.23
CA ASP A 120 -28.13 -8.88 -24.07
C ASP A 120 -27.75 -10.00 -25.06
N ALA A 121 -26.44 -10.24 -25.20
CA ALA A 121 -25.91 -11.17 -26.18
C ALA A 121 -25.54 -12.51 -25.53
N VAL A 122 -25.93 -13.59 -26.21
CA VAL A 122 -25.53 -14.96 -25.86
C VAL A 122 -24.57 -15.47 -26.94
N ILE A 123 -23.32 -15.63 -26.58
CA ILE A 123 -22.25 -15.95 -27.52
C ILE A 123 -21.51 -17.19 -27.06
N THR A 124 -21.51 -18.22 -27.91
CA THR A 124 -20.66 -19.39 -27.74
C THR A 124 -19.73 -19.49 -28.96
N SER A 125 -18.41 -19.51 -28.74
CA SER A 125 -17.44 -19.52 -29.81
C SER A 125 -16.29 -20.48 -29.54
N SER A 126 -15.85 -21.19 -30.58
CA SER A 126 -14.64 -22.03 -30.55
C SER A 126 -13.36 -21.26 -30.88
N PHE A 127 -13.44 -19.96 -31.12
CA PHE A 127 -12.24 -19.12 -31.30
C PHE A 127 -11.55 -18.83 -29.99
N ASN A 128 -10.24 -18.57 -30.10
CA ASN A 128 -9.45 -18.18 -28.96
C ASN A 128 -9.78 -16.75 -28.46
N GLN A 129 -10.24 -15.86 -29.37
CA GLN A 129 -10.63 -14.48 -29.02
C GLN A 129 -12.00 -14.16 -29.63
N LEU A 130 -12.83 -13.40 -28.87
CA LEU A 130 -14.11 -12.93 -29.39
C LEU A 130 -13.95 -11.63 -30.18
N PHE A 131 -13.29 -10.61 -29.58
CA PHE A 131 -13.02 -9.33 -30.21
C PHE A 131 -11.54 -9.21 -30.54
N TYR A 132 -11.25 -9.05 -31.83
CA TYR A 132 -9.91 -8.74 -32.30
C TYR A 132 -9.85 -7.30 -32.81
N ILE A 133 -9.15 -6.45 -32.10
CA ILE A 133 -8.95 -5.04 -32.43
C ILE A 133 -7.66 -4.93 -33.22
N LYS A 134 -7.76 -4.61 -34.51
CA LYS A 134 -6.61 -4.49 -35.40
C LYS A 134 -5.73 -3.30 -35.08
N ALA A 135 -4.45 -3.40 -35.37
CA ALA A 135 -3.51 -2.29 -35.26
C ALA A 135 -4.01 -1.06 -36.03
N GLY A 136 -3.96 0.12 -35.41
CA GLY A 136 -4.47 1.37 -35.96
C GLY A 136 -5.99 1.56 -35.83
N ALA A 137 -6.74 0.59 -35.33
CA ALA A 137 -8.14 0.81 -34.97
C ALA A 137 -8.23 1.59 -33.64
N GLU A 138 -9.11 2.59 -33.61
CA GLU A 138 -9.49 3.33 -32.41
C GLU A 138 -10.97 3.07 -32.14
N GLN A 139 -11.30 2.46 -31.01
CA GLN A 139 -12.66 2.00 -30.75
C GLN A 139 -13.05 2.10 -29.29
N THR A 140 -14.34 2.44 -29.07
CA THR A 140 -15.02 2.23 -27.80
C THR A 140 -15.95 1.02 -27.92
N LEU A 141 -15.74 0.02 -27.05
CA LEU A 141 -16.65 -1.11 -26.86
C LEU A 141 -17.40 -0.92 -25.53
N ARG A 142 -18.73 -0.88 -25.60
CA ARG A 142 -19.60 -0.77 -24.45
C ARG A 142 -20.31 -2.09 -24.20
N ILE A 143 -20.31 -2.57 -22.97
CA ILE A 143 -21.01 -3.78 -22.55
C ILE A 143 -22.18 -3.37 -21.67
N GLU A 144 -23.39 -3.71 -22.10
CA GLU A 144 -24.65 -3.40 -21.44
C GLU A 144 -25.56 -4.63 -21.32
N GLY A 145 -26.48 -4.59 -20.35
CA GLY A 145 -27.47 -5.65 -20.14
C GLY A 145 -26.87 -6.96 -19.67
N GLU A 146 -27.59 -8.05 -19.86
CA GLU A 146 -27.18 -9.40 -19.46
C GLU A 146 -26.48 -10.12 -20.61
N ASN A 147 -25.14 -10.18 -20.61
CA ASN A 147 -24.40 -10.90 -21.61
C ASN A 147 -23.89 -12.24 -21.06
N ARG A 148 -24.04 -13.28 -21.85
CA ARG A 148 -23.47 -14.60 -21.58
C ARG A 148 -22.46 -14.95 -22.67
N ILE A 149 -21.19 -15.02 -22.30
CA ILE A 149 -20.09 -15.24 -23.23
C ILE A 149 -19.34 -16.50 -22.82
N GLU A 150 -19.30 -17.48 -23.72
CA GLU A 150 -18.59 -18.75 -23.54
C GLU A 150 -17.66 -18.95 -24.75
N ILE A 151 -16.36 -18.69 -24.56
CA ILE A 151 -15.33 -18.85 -25.60
C ILE A 151 -14.11 -19.58 -25.03
N MET A 152 -13.18 -19.99 -25.90
CA MET A 152 -12.07 -20.85 -25.47
C MET A 152 -11.01 -20.15 -24.60
N SER A 153 -10.71 -18.86 -24.87
CA SER A 153 -9.60 -18.16 -24.20
C SER A 153 -9.96 -16.72 -23.83
N ASP A 154 -9.83 -15.76 -24.74
CA ASP A 154 -9.84 -14.36 -24.41
C ASP A 154 -11.07 -13.63 -24.96
N LEU A 155 -11.68 -12.75 -24.16
CA LEU A 155 -12.72 -11.85 -24.63
C LEU A 155 -12.17 -10.89 -25.69
N ILE A 156 -11.01 -10.31 -25.42
CA ILE A 156 -10.41 -9.26 -26.24
C ILE A 156 -8.95 -9.59 -26.56
N TYR A 157 -8.58 -9.43 -27.84
CA TYR A 157 -7.22 -9.30 -28.30
C TYR A 157 -7.03 -7.93 -28.94
N ASN A 158 -6.33 -7.04 -28.25
CA ASN A 158 -6.18 -5.64 -28.63
C ASN A 158 -4.79 -5.31 -29.17
N LEU A 159 -4.70 -4.97 -30.45
CA LEU A 159 -3.49 -4.41 -31.09
C LEU A 159 -3.65 -2.93 -31.47
N GLY A 160 -4.83 -2.34 -31.23
CA GLY A 160 -5.16 -0.95 -31.50
C GLY A 160 -5.31 -0.12 -30.24
N THR A 161 -6.14 0.88 -30.29
CA THR A 161 -6.58 1.69 -29.14
C THR A 161 -8.03 1.32 -28.83
N LEU A 162 -8.25 0.73 -27.67
CA LEU A 162 -9.56 0.30 -27.22
C LEU A 162 -9.93 0.96 -25.89
N THR A 163 -11.13 1.55 -25.86
CA THR A 163 -11.80 1.93 -24.62
C THR A 163 -12.92 0.92 -24.35
N LEU A 164 -12.84 0.16 -23.27
CA LEU A 164 -13.88 -0.75 -22.82
C LEU A 164 -14.68 -0.06 -21.71
N THR A 165 -15.99 0.09 -21.92
CA THR A 165 -16.91 0.63 -20.91
C THR A 165 -17.89 -0.44 -20.48
N VAL A 166 -17.99 -0.71 -19.19
CA VAL A 166 -18.92 -1.69 -18.63
C VAL A 166 -20.00 -0.93 -17.85
N ALA A 167 -21.19 -0.91 -18.41
CA ALA A 167 -22.31 -0.12 -17.88
C ALA A 167 -23.12 -0.87 -16.81
N ASP A 168 -23.26 -2.18 -16.97
CA ASP A 168 -23.96 -3.08 -16.07
C ASP A 168 -23.02 -4.16 -15.55
N ALA A 169 -23.31 -4.73 -14.38
CA ALA A 169 -22.48 -5.79 -13.80
C ALA A 169 -22.33 -6.96 -14.75
N GLN A 170 -21.10 -7.42 -14.97
CA GLN A 170 -20.77 -8.49 -15.90
C GLN A 170 -19.93 -9.58 -15.22
N GLU A 171 -20.24 -10.82 -15.54
CA GLU A 171 -19.42 -11.98 -15.19
C GLU A 171 -18.96 -12.67 -16.50
N ILE A 172 -17.71 -12.47 -16.87
CA ILE A 172 -17.09 -12.97 -18.09
C ILE A 172 -15.86 -13.76 -17.73
N SER A 173 -15.88 -15.07 -17.92
CA SER A 173 -14.77 -15.96 -17.51
C SER A 173 -13.52 -15.85 -18.41
N GLN A 174 -13.60 -15.11 -19.50
CA GLN A 174 -12.54 -14.94 -20.48
C GLN A 174 -11.66 -13.73 -20.19
N GLY A 175 -10.39 -13.82 -20.64
CA GLY A 175 -9.37 -12.81 -20.37
C GLY A 175 -9.29 -11.67 -21.39
N ILE A 176 -8.31 -10.79 -21.16
CA ILE A 176 -7.92 -9.72 -22.07
C ILE A 176 -6.44 -9.84 -22.40
N LEU A 177 -6.11 -9.86 -23.69
CA LEU A 177 -4.75 -9.71 -24.20
C LEU A 177 -4.59 -8.30 -24.78
N ASN A 178 -3.75 -7.47 -24.18
CA ASN A 178 -3.44 -6.12 -24.66
C ASN A 178 -2.02 -6.08 -25.23
N GLY A 179 -1.91 -5.86 -26.53
CA GLY A 179 -0.68 -5.93 -27.28
C GLY A 179 -0.31 -7.35 -27.73
N SER A 180 0.90 -7.49 -28.24
CA SER A 180 1.54 -8.75 -28.61
C SER A 180 3.05 -8.63 -28.48
N PRO A 181 3.83 -9.70 -28.62
CA PRO A 181 5.30 -9.60 -28.62
C PRO A 181 5.88 -8.62 -29.64
N THR A 182 5.17 -8.36 -30.73
CA THR A 182 5.61 -7.47 -31.81
C THR A 182 4.65 -6.30 -32.07
N GLY A 183 3.49 -6.28 -31.43
CA GLY A 183 2.43 -5.29 -31.64
C GLY A 183 2.21 -4.44 -30.39
N THR A 184 1.78 -3.21 -30.61
CA THR A 184 1.36 -2.30 -29.54
C THR A 184 -0.15 -2.43 -29.31
N GLY A 185 -0.60 -2.17 -28.07
CA GLY A 185 -2.02 -2.04 -27.72
C GLY A 185 -2.18 -0.96 -26.69
N THR A 186 -3.21 -0.15 -26.82
CA THR A 186 -3.62 0.77 -25.77
C THR A 186 -5.02 0.39 -25.32
N LEU A 187 -5.16 0.02 -24.06
CA LEU A 187 -6.44 -0.38 -23.47
C LEU A 187 -6.80 0.54 -22.32
N THR A 188 -8.02 1.06 -22.35
CA THR A 188 -8.62 1.75 -21.22
C THR A 188 -9.89 1.00 -20.82
N VAL A 189 -10.02 0.67 -19.54
CA VAL A 189 -11.22 0.03 -18.98
C VAL A 189 -11.87 0.97 -17.99
N TYR A 190 -13.14 1.29 -18.22
CA TYR A 190 -14.01 2.01 -17.32
C TYR A 190 -15.14 1.10 -16.86
N ALA A 191 -15.00 0.51 -15.69
CA ALA A 191 -16.04 -0.31 -15.07
C ALA A 191 -16.98 0.58 -14.25
N GLN A 192 -18.08 1.04 -14.86
CA GLN A 192 -19.13 1.81 -14.18
C GLN A 192 -19.97 0.93 -13.24
N ALA A 193 -19.95 -0.37 -13.47
CA ALA A 193 -20.51 -1.41 -12.62
C ALA A 193 -19.48 -2.55 -12.49
N PRO A 194 -19.57 -3.43 -11.47
CA PRO A 194 -18.60 -4.49 -11.25
C PRO A 194 -18.38 -5.37 -12.48
N LEU A 195 -17.12 -5.55 -12.85
CA LEU A 195 -16.68 -6.42 -13.94
C LEU A 195 -15.88 -7.59 -13.37
N SER A 196 -16.42 -8.81 -13.47
CA SER A 196 -15.65 -10.04 -13.27
C SER A 196 -15.15 -10.53 -14.63
N ILE A 197 -13.84 -10.75 -14.74
CA ILE A 197 -13.19 -11.14 -16.00
C ILE A 197 -12.09 -12.17 -15.71
N GLY A 198 -11.71 -12.93 -16.74
CA GLY A 198 -10.55 -13.83 -16.70
C GLY A 198 -9.22 -13.08 -16.64
N ALA A 199 -8.12 -13.79 -16.91
CA ALA A 199 -6.79 -13.21 -16.82
C ALA A 199 -6.58 -11.99 -17.73
N ILE A 200 -5.83 -11.01 -17.24
CA ILE A 200 -5.40 -9.84 -18.01
C ILE A 200 -3.90 -9.94 -18.28
N SER A 201 -3.51 -9.77 -19.55
CA SER A 201 -2.11 -9.73 -19.98
C SER A 201 -1.81 -8.46 -20.77
N ASN A 202 -0.79 -7.71 -20.32
CA ASN A 202 -0.26 -6.52 -20.97
C ASN A 202 1.15 -6.80 -21.48
N PHE A 203 1.33 -6.77 -22.81
CA PHE A 203 2.60 -7.10 -23.44
C PHE A 203 3.60 -5.95 -23.44
N GLN A 204 4.87 -6.23 -23.81
CA GLN A 204 6.03 -5.32 -23.65
C GLN A 204 5.84 -3.90 -24.18
N ASN A 205 5.06 -3.70 -25.24
CA ASN A 205 4.88 -2.38 -25.87
C ASN A 205 3.46 -1.84 -25.67
N ALA A 206 2.65 -2.51 -24.86
CA ALA A 206 1.27 -2.13 -24.63
C ALA A 206 1.11 -1.26 -23.39
N ARG A 207 0.07 -0.42 -23.38
CA ARG A 207 -0.32 0.41 -22.24
C ARG A 207 -1.74 0.10 -21.82
N MET A 208 -1.99 0.21 -20.52
CA MET A 208 -3.29 -0.09 -19.94
C MET A 208 -3.66 0.95 -18.87
N HIS A 209 -4.92 1.35 -18.88
CA HIS A 209 -5.53 2.15 -17.82
C HIS A 209 -6.79 1.43 -17.31
N LEU A 210 -6.90 1.26 -16.00
CA LEU A 210 -8.01 0.57 -15.34
C LEU A 210 -8.68 1.49 -14.34
N ASP A 211 -10.00 1.62 -14.41
CA ASP A 211 -10.80 2.41 -13.47
C ASP A 211 -12.13 1.71 -13.17
N GLY A 212 -12.59 1.82 -11.91
CA GLY A 212 -13.77 1.16 -11.40
C GLY A 212 -13.49 -0.17 -10.70
N GLU A 213 -14.54 -0.93 -10.43
CA GLU A 213 -14.45 -2.21 -9.71
C GLU A 213 -14.24 -3.37 -10.69
N ILE A 214 -13.07 -4.00 -10.64
CA ILE A 214 -12.66 -5.07 -11.56
C ILE A 214 -12.15 -6.26 -10.77
N HIS A 215 -12.81 -7.40 -10.93
CA HIS A 215 -12.42 -8.69 -10.39
C HIS A 215 -11.79 -9.54 -11.49
N VAL A 216 -10.53 -9.89 -11.34
CA VAL A 216 -9.82 -10.73 -12.31
C VAL A 216 -9.63 -12.11 -11.71
N ILE A 217 -10.26 -13.12 -12.31
CA ILE A 217 -10.30 -14.48 -11.77
C ILE A 217 -9.67 -15.45 -12.77
N SER A 218 -8.51 -16.01 -12.42
CA SER A 218 -7.79 -16.98 -13.26
C SER A 218 -7.75 -18.36 -12.61
N LYS A 219 -8.57 -19.29 -13.11
CA LYS A 219 -8.68 -20.67 -12.62
C LYS A 219 -7.79 -21.67 -13.35
N THR A 220 -7.21 -21.30 -14.49
CA THR A 220 -6.53 -22.22 -15.41
C THR A 220 -5.01 -22.31 -15.21
N GLY A 221 -4.49 -21.69 -14.16
CA GLY A 221 -3.04 -21.63 -13.86
C GLY A 221 -2.37 -20.40 -14.49
N GLY A 222 -1.43 -19.85 -13.78
CA GLY A 222 -0.74 -18.60 -14.12
C GLY A 222 -1.32 -17.37 -13.43
N SER A 223 -0.69 -16.23 -13.69
CA SER A 223 -1.07 -14.97 -13.04
C SER A 223 -2.42 -14.49 -13.54
N ALA A 224 -3.25 -13.98 -12.62
CA ALA A 224 -4.49 -13.29 -13.00
C ALA A 224 -4.18 -12.00 -13.75
N PHE A 225 -3.12 -11.29 -13.34
CA PHE A 225 -2.68 -10.06 -13.99
C PHE A 225 -1.19 -10.12 -14.33
N LYS A 226 -0.87 -10.15 -15.62
CA LYS A 226 0.50 -10.19 -16.12
C LYS A 226 0.84 -8.88 -16.84
N ASN A 227 2.00 -8.30 -16.51
CA ASN A 227 2.55 -7.15 -17.21
C ASN A 227 3.99 -7.43 -17.65
N ASP A 228 4.20 -7.53 -18.95
CA ASP A 228 5.53 -7.71 -19.55
C ASP A 228 6.17 -6.38 -19.95
N ASN A 229 5.45 -5.25 -19.84
CA ASN A 229 5.97 -3.92 -20.11
C ASN A 229 6.64 -3.34 -18.86
N THR A 230 7.92 -3.08 -18.94
CA THR A 230 8.73 -2.53 -17.83
C THR A 230 8.69 -1.00 -17.71
N SER A 231 7.95 -0.31 -18.60
CA SER A 231 7.77 1.14 -18.51
C SER A 231 6.98 1.51 -17.24
N PRO A 232 7.36 2.55 -16.50
CA PRO A 232 6.60 2.99 -15.30
C PRO A 232 5.13 3.29 -15.59
N ASP A 233 4.83 3.79 -16.81
CA ASP A 233 3.49 4.18 -17.23
C ASP A 233 2.77 3.08 -18.03
N ALA A 234 3.27 1.85 -17.99
CA ALA A 234 2.68 0.73 -18.72
C ALA A 234 1.26 0.42 -18.25
N ILE A 235 1.05 0.52 -16.95
CA ILE A 235 -0.24 0.35 -16.31
C ILE A 235 -0.49 1.54 -15.40
N THR A 236 -1.68 2.11 -15.52
CA THR A 236 -2.15 3.20 -14.66
C THR A 236 -3.53 2.86 -14.11
N PHE A 237 -3.84 3.39 -12.93
CA PHE A 237 -5.12 3.18 -12.27
C PHE A 237 -5.83 4.51 -12.10
N GLY A 238 -7.16 4.50 -12.29
CA GLY A 238 -8.00 5.66 -12.03
C GLY A 238 -8.27 5.85 -10.52
N ASP A 239 -8.86 6.99 -10.19
CA ASP A 239 -9.15 7.35 -8.79
C ASP A 239 -10.19 6.42 -8.12
N ASN A 240 -11.03 5.75 -8.94
CA ASN A 240 -12.05 4.81 -8.45
C ASN A 240 -11.62 3.35 -8.62
N ALA A 241 -10.38 3.09 -8.97
CA ALA A 241 -9.93 1.74 -9.25
C ALA A 241 -9.93 0.86 -7.99
N ARG A 242 -10.72 -0.20 -8.04
CA ARG A 242 -10.76 -1.29 -7.06
C ARG A 242 -10.51 -2.58 -7.80
N ILE A 243 -9.25 -2.99 -7.82
CA ILE A 243 -8.83 -4.15 -8.60
C ILE A 243 -8.57 -5.32 -7.67
N HIS A 244 -9.33 -6.37 -7.84
CA HIS A 244 -9.26 -7.61 -7.06
C HIS A 244 -8.82 -8.75 -7.96
N LEU A 245 -7.78 -9.48 -7.55
CA LEU A 245 -7.21 -10.56 -8.35
C LEU A 245 -7.29 -11.86 -7.57
N GLN A 246 -7.69 -12.92 -8.24
CA GLN A 246 -7.80 -14.25 -7.68
C GLN A 246 -7.24 -15.29 -8.66
N ALA A 247 -6.33 -16.14 -8.20
CA ALA A 247 -5.71 -17.16 -9.06
C ALA A 247 -5.33 -18.41 -8.27
N ASN A 248 -5.21 -19.54 -8.98
CA ASN A 248 -4.70 -20.80 -8.41
C ASN A 248 -3.16 -20.86 -8.38
N ALA A 249 -2.49 -19.76 -8.68
CA ALA A 249 -1.04 -19.56 -8.61
C ALA A 249 -0.78 -18.09 -8.29
N LEU A 250 0.36 -17.56 -8.73
CA LEU A 250 0.67 -16.13 -8.61
C LEU A 250 -0.41 -15.25 -9.22
N CYS A 251 -0.91 -14.27 -8.42
CA CYS A 251 -1.92 -13.34 -8.89
C CYS A 251 -1.33 -12.26 -9.79
N THR A 252 -0.20 -11.67 -9.41
CA THR A 252 0.38 -10.54 -10.15
C THR A 252 1.85 -10.29 -9.80
N TYR A 253 2.52 -9.49 -10.65
CA TYR A 253 3.79 -8.80 -10.35
C TYR A 253 3.65 -7.29 -10.59
N VAL A 254 2.42 -6.77 -10.66
CA VAL A 254 2.16 -5.36 -10.96
C VAL A 254 2.38 -4.53 -9.70
N SER A 255 3.06 -3.39 -9.82
CA SER A 255 3.27 -2.45 -8.72
C SER A 255 1.94 -1.95 -8.14
N GLY A 256 1.94 -1.63 -6.85
CA GLY A 256 0.77 -1.18 -6.13
C GLY A 256 -0.12 -2.30 -5.58
N PHE A 257 0.21 -3.57 -5.85
CA PHE A 257 -0.57 -4.70 -5.34
C PHE A 257 0.03 -5.33 -4.09
N ILE A 258 -0.84 -5.72 -3.19
CA ILE A 258 -0.55 -6.66 -2.11
C ILE A 258 -1.18 -8.01 -2.50
N GLU A 259 -0.38 -9.07 -2.46
CA GLU A 259 -0.82 -10.44 -2.71
C GLU A 259 -0.72 -11.27 -1.43
N LEU A 260 -1.82 -11.93 -1.07
CA LEU A 260 -1.90 -12.94 -0.01
C LEU A 260 -1.92 -14.32 -0.67
N ASP A 261 -0.94 -15.13 -0.32
CA ASP A 261 -0.72 -16.44 -0.93
C ASP A 261 -0.83 -17.53 0.15
N PHE A 262 -1.78 -18.42 -0.02
CA PHE A 262 -2.03 -19.54 0.86
C PHE A 262 -1.21 -20.77 0.40
N ASP A 263 -0.72 -21.56 1.32
CA ASP A 263 -0.04 -22.82 0.97
C ASP A 263 -1.01 -23.84 0.36
N THR A 264 -2.30 -23.73 0.71
CA THR A 264 -3.39 -24.52 0.15
C THR A 264 -4.60 -23.61 -0.03
N ALA A 265 -5.34 -23.81 -1.11
CA ALA A 265 -6.55 -23.03 -1.38
C ALA A 265 -7.52 -23.07 -0.17
N PRO A 266 -8.02 -21.93 0.29
CA PRO A 266 -9.10 -21.91 1.28
C PRO A 266 -10.32 -22.66 0.74
N THR A 267 -11.06 -23.32 1.62
CA THR A 267 -12.29 -24.06 1.22
C THR A 267 -13.29 -23.13 0.55
N ASP A 268 -14.08 -23.69 -0.37
CA ASP A 268 -15.13 -22.96 -1.08
C ASP A 268 -16.16 -22.33 -0.12
N GLY A 269 -16.67 -21.18 -0.50
CA GLY A 269 -17.74 -20.46 0.22
C GLY A 269 -17.29 -19.65 1.43
N ARG A 270 -16.00 -19.51 1.69
CA ARG A 270 -15.48 -18.61 2.72
C ARG A 270 -15.32 -17.18 2.19
N THR A 271 -15.28 -16.24 3.11
CA THR A 271 -15.06 -14.82 2.78
C THR A 271 -13.70 -14.35 3.28
N LEU A 272 -12.81 -13.98 2.34
CA LEU A 272 -11.56 -13.30 2.64
C LEU A 272 -11.82 -11.78 2.56
N SER A 273 -11.61 -11.08 3.68
CA SER A 273 -11.73 -9.62 3.77
C SER A 273 -10.38 -8.99 4.10
N VAL A 274 -10.07 -7.89 3.44
CA VAL A 274 -8.85 -7.10 3.69
C VAL A 274 -9.27 -5.68 4.02
N THR A 275 -8.88 -5.22 5.21
CA THR A 275 -9.34 -3.95 5.78
C THR A 275 -8.14 -3.06 6.12
N PRO A 276 -8.15 -1.75 5.79
CA PRO A 276 -7.14 -0.83 6.28
C PRO A 276 -7.12 -0.84 7.81
N ALA A 277 -5.95 -0.80 8.40
CA ALA A 277 -5.83 -0.80 9.86
C ALA A 277 -6.45 0.47 10.45
N GLY A 278 -7.42 0.29 11.35
CA GLY A 278 -8.18 1.38 11.95
C GLY A 278 -9.52 1.70 11.28
N ASP A 279 -9.82 1.07 10.15
CA ASP A 279 -11.12 1.20 9.47
C ASP A 279 -12.01 -0.02 9.77
N ASP A 280 -13.32 0.17 9.66
CA ASP A 280 -14.31 -0.92 9.79
C ASP A 280 -14.70 -1.50 8.42
N GLU A 281 -14.47 -0.76 7.34
CA GLU A 281 -14.87 -1.14 5.98
C GLU A 281 -13.72 -1.82 5.23
N PRO A 282 -13.94 -3.01 4.63
CA PRO A 282 -12.93 -3.69 3.86
C PRO A 282 -12.61 -2.94 2.55
N ALA A 283 -11.32 -2.81 2.26
CA ALA A 283 -10.83 -2.32 0.97
C ALA A 283 -11.01 -3.37 -0.14
N ALA A 284 -10.99 -4.66 0.22
CA ALA A 284 -11.19 -5.75 -0.72
C ALA A 284 -11.90 -6.93 -0.03
N THR A 285 -12.79 -7.57 -0.78
CA THR A 285 -13.49 -8.79 -0.33
C THR A 285 -13.47 -9.82 -1.45
N PHE A 286 -13.20 -11.08 -1.10
CA PHE A 286 -13.13 -12.18 -2.03
C PHE A 286 -14.00 -13.33 -1.53
N ALA A 287 -14.79 -13.94 -2.42
CA ALA A 287 -15.38 -15.22 -2.19
C ALA A 287 -14.39 -16.32 -2.59
N THR A 288 -14.09 -17.24 -1.68
CA THR A 288 -13.18 -18.35 -1.99
C THR A 288 -13.92 -19.44 -2.77
N ASP A 289 -13.23 -20.09 -3.69
CA ASP A 289 -13.81 -21.11 -4.59
C ASP A 289 -13.18 -22.52 -4.43
N GLY A 290 -12.36 -22.70 -3.41
CA GLY A 290 -11.67 -23.97 -3.14
C GLY A 290 -10.54 -24.32 -4.11
N THR A 291 -10.27 -23.48 -5.12
CA THR A 291 -9.26 -23.74 -6.15
C THR A 291 -8.13 -22.71 -6.19
N CYS A 292 -8.44 -21.45 -5.87
CA CYS A 292 -7.48 -20.36 -5.86
C CYS A 292 -6.78 -20.26 -4.51
N TRP A 293 -5.47 -20.10 -4.54
CA TRP A 293 -4.63 -19.93 -3.35
C TRP A 293 -3.95 -18.56 -3.28
N GLY A 294 -3.98 -17.78 -4.38
CA GLY A 294 -3.46 -16.42 -4.44
C GLY A 294 -4.58 -15.40 -4.60
N TYR A 295 -4.56 -14.37 -3.75
CA TYR A 295 -5.51 -13.27 -3.71
C TYR A 295 -4.75 -11.96 -3.64
N ALA A 296 -4.98 -11.05 -4.57
CA ALA A 296 -4.30 -9.76 -4.56
C ALA A 296 -5.29 -8.61 -4.76
N PHE A 297 -4.93 -7.45 -4.23
CA PHE A 297 -5.73 -6.24 -4.36
C PHE A 297 -4.83 -5.03 -4.59
N LEU A 298 -5.36 -4.04 -5.30
CA LEU A 298 -4.70 -2.75 -5.47
C LEU A 298 -4.76 -2.00 -4.13
N ALA A 299 -3.60 -1.75 -3.54
CA ALA A 299 -3.48 -1.15 -2.22
C ALA A 299 -3.00 0.31 -2.32
N ALA A 300 -3.47 1.16 -1.43
CA ALA A 300 -2.90 2.48 -1.24
C ALA A 300 -1.48 2.34 -0.66
N ALA A 301 -0.53 3.12 -1.21
CA ALA A 301 0.84 3.13 -0.73
C ALA A 301 0.88 3.54 0.76
N ASP A 302 1.80 2.95 1.50
CA ASP A 302 2.05 3.22 2.92
C ASP A 302 0.88 2.95 3.87
N THR A 303 -0.23 2.40 3.37
CA THR A 303 -1.36 1.98 4.19
C THR A 303 -1.13 0.56 4.71
N ARG A 304 -1.33 0.37 6.02
CA ARG A 304 -1.36 -0.96 6.63
C ARG A 304 -2.75 -1.57 6.47
N TYR A 305 -2.77 -2.84 6.15
CA TYR A 305 -3.98 -3.64 6.06
C TYR A 305 -3.94 -4.81 7.02
N THR A 306 -5.09 -5.21 7.47
CA THR A 306 -5.33 -6.49 8.15
C THR A 306 -6.16 -7.36 7.22
N ALA A 307 -6.02 -8.67 7.33
CA ALA A 307 -6.85 -9.59 6.58
C ALA A 307 -7.50 -10.62 7.51
N SER A 308 -8.68 -11.07 7.14
CA SER A 308 -9.41 -12.11 7.86
C SER A 308 -10.10 -13.07 6.89
N LEU A 309 -10.24 -14.32 7.31
CA LEU A 309 -11.01 -15.33 6.61
C LEU A 309 -12.20 -15.72 7.51
N ASP A 310 -13.43 -15.37 7.09
CA ASP A 310 -14.65 -15.44 7.90
C ASP A 310 -14.53 -14.72 9.27
N GLY A 311 -13.81 -13.60 9.30
CA GLY A 311 -13.54 -12.82 10.51
C GLY A 311 -12.38 -13.32 11.36
N GLU A 312 -11.80 -14.50 11.08
CA GLU A 312 -10.58 -14.97 11.73
C GLU A 312 -9.35 -14.28 11.14
N ARG A 313 -8.55 -13.63 11.97
CA ARG A 313 -7.34 -12.91 11.56
C ARG A 313 -6.38 -13.79 10.78
N LEU A 314 -5.81 -13.24 9.71
CA LEU A 314 -4.76 -13.89 8.93
C LEU A 314 -3.36 -13.40 9.30
N TYR A 315 -2.41 -14.30 9.18
CA TYR A 315 -0.97 -14.10 9.36
C TYR A 315 -0.24 -14.70 8.16
N ALA A 316 0.90 -14.13 7.80
CA ALA A 316 1.75 -14.70 6.74
C ALA A 316 3.14 -15.02 7.28
N GLY A 317 3.76 -16.08 6.77
CA GLY A 317 5.08 -16.56 7.20
C GLY A 317 6.25 -15.93 6.46
N ARG A 318 5.99 -15.26 5.34
CA ARG A 318 7.04 -14.66 4.50
C ARG A 318 6.52 -13.45 3.72
N ARG A 319 7.34 -12.40 3.60
CA ARG A 319 7.11 -11.26 2.72
C ARG A 319 8.13 -11.27 1.58
N HIS A 320 7.65 -11.00 0.37
CA HIS A 320 8.45 -10.78 -0.83
C HIS A 320 8.15 -9.39 -1.40
N SER A 321 9.18 -8.57 -1.60
CA SER A 321 9.07 -7.26 -2.24
C SER A 321 10.25 -7.08 -3.19
N GLY A 322 9.98 -6.89 -4.48
CA GLY A 322 11.01 -6.86 -5.53
C GLY A 322 11.80 -8.18 -5.57
N SER A 323 13.11 -8.12 -5.30
CA SER A 323 14.00 -9.30 -5.21
C SER A 323 14.27 -9.76 -3.78
N SER A 324 13.70 -9.08 -2.78
CA SER A 324 13.93 -9.35 -1.37
C SER A 324 12.92 -10.32 -0.79
N TYR A 325 13.42 -11.32 -0.06
CA TYR A 325 12.60 -12.23 0.74
C TYR A 325 12.92 -12.01 2.21
N LYS A 326 11.89 -11.82 3.02
CA LYS A 326 12.02 -11.74 4.48
C LYS A 326 11.09 -12.75 5.13
N ASP A 327 11.67 -13.73 5.83
CA ASP A 327 10.91 -14.64 6.68
C ASP A 327 10.45 -13.90 7.93
N GLY A 328 9.23 -14.18 8.38
CA GLY A 328 8.68 -13.56 9.58
C GLY A 328 7.22 -13.89 9.75
N ASP A 329 6.64 -13.38 10.83
CA ASP A 329 5.25 -13.55 11.17
C ASP A 329 4.56 -12.19 10.98
N TYR A 330 3.78 -12.05 9.90
CA TYR A 330 3.20 -10.79 9.48
C TYR A 330 1.70 -10.75 9.78
N PRO A 331 1.25 -9.98 10.80
CA PRO A 331 -0.17 -9.73 11.07
C PRO A 331 -0.74 -8.59 10.23
N PHE A 332 0.15 -7.78 9.62
CA PHE A 332 -0.18 -6.64 8.79
C PHE A 332 0.43 -6.78 7.42
N PHE A 333 -0.24 -6.18 6.44
CA PHE A 333 0.13 -6.21 5.05
C PHE A 333 0.26 -4.77 4.53
N ARG A 334 1.36 -4.46 3.84
CA ARG A 334 1.65 -3.10 3.36
C ARG A 334 2.46 -3.14 2.07
N THR A 335 2.31 -2.10 1.27
CA THR A 335 3.20 -1.79 0.15
C THR A 335 3.65 -0.34 0.20
N ASP A 336 4.85 -0.08 -0.27
CA ASP A 336 5.43 1.25 -0.52
C ASP A 336 5.14 1.75 -1.95
N GLY A 337 4.15 1.14 -2.62
CA GLY A 337 3.83 1.36 -4.02
C GLY A 337 4.44 0.29 -4.94
N ALA A 338 5.37 -0.53 -4.47
CA ALA A 338 5.85 -1.69 -5.20
C ALA A 338 4.88 -2.88 -5.05
N TYR A 339 5.10 -3.93 -5.84
CA TYR A 339 4.44 -5.20 -5.62
C TYR A 339 4.96 -5.86 -4.35
N CYS A 340 4.04 -6.28 -3.47
CA CYS A 340 4.34 -7.02 -2.27
C CYS A 340 3.53 -8.32 -2.21
N ARG A 341 4.22 -9.45 -1.96
CA ARG A 341 3.59 -10.77 -1.79
C ARG A 341 3.85 -11.30 -0.40
N TYR A 342 2.79 -11.76 0.25
CA TYR A 342 2.84 -12.39 1.56
C TYR A 342 2.45 -13.85 1.42
N GLN A 343 3.38 -14.74 1.75
CA GLN A 343 3.25 -16.19 1.54
C GLN A 343 2.95 -16.93 2.85
N GLY A 344 2.29 -18.08 2.73
CA GLY A 344 1.91 -18.90 3.86
C GLY A 344 0.82 -18.27 4.71
N ALA A 345 -0.17 -17.63 4.05
CA ALA A 345 -1.31 -17.03 4.74
C ALA A 345 -2.10 -18.10 5.50
N THR A 346 -2.36 -17.86 6.79
CA THR A 346 -3.02 -18.80 7.69
C THR A 346 -3.79 -18.09 8.79
N THR A 347 -4.87 -18.69 9.31
CA THR A 347 -5.57 -18.20 10.50
C THR A 347 -4.89 -18.62 11.80
N THR A 348 -3.94 -19.54 11.75
CA THR A 348 -3.19 -19.96 12.94
C THR A 348 -2.23 -18.84 13.34
N ARG A 349 -2.44 -18.26 14.54
CA ARG A 349 -1.52 -17.26 15.08
C ARG A 349 -0.15 -17.88 15.29
N PRO A 350 0.92 -17.33 14.71
CA PRO A 350 2.27 -17.83 14.92
C PRO A 350 2.73 -17.58 16.36
N THR A 351 3.74 -18.33 16.81
CA THR A 351 4.46 -18.02 18.04
C THR A 351 5.60 -17.06 17.69
N PRO A 352 5.51 -15.79 18.05
CA PRO A 352 6.53 -14.81 17.69
C PRO A 352 7.89 -15.19 18.26
N ARG A 353 8.96 -14.78 17.55
CA ARG A 353 10.36 -15.01 17.93
C ARG A 353 11.04 -13.69 18.25
N PRO A 354 12.20 -13.71 18.93
CA PRO A 354 13.02 -12.53 19.09
C PRO A 354 13.34 -11.84 17.77
N LEU A 355 13.30 -10.51 17.78
CA LEU A 355 13.71 -9.68 16.65
C LEU A 355 15.23 -9.54 16.62
N ASP A 356 15.87 -10.11 15.60
CA ASP A 356 17.30 -9.96 15.37
C ASP A 356 17.59 -8.75 14.49
N LEU A 357 17.91 -7.63 15.11
CA LEU A 357 18.20 -6.38 14.41
C LEU A 357 19.43 -6.49 13.49
N SER A 358 20.37 -7.38 13.78
CA SER A 358 21.57 -7.51 12.94
C SER A 358 21.28 -8.09 11.57
N LYS A 359 20.21 -8.85 11.40
CA LYS A 359 19.80 -9.43 10.12
C LYS A 359 19.17 -8.41 9.19
N ASP A 360 18.28 -7.59 9.74
CA ASP A 360 17.47 -6.68 8.93
C ASP A 360 18.06 -5.26 8.91
N TYR A 361 18.80 -4.85 9.95
CA TYR A 361 19.27 -3.48 10.18
C TYR A 361 20.78 -3.38 10.46
N GLY A 362 21.54 -4.41 10.18
CA GLY A 362 23.00 -4.43 10.37
C GLY A 362 23.75 -3.47 9.44
N SER A 363 25.07 -3.48 9.54
CA SER A 363 25.94 -2.62 8.73
C SER A 363 25.70 -2.84 7.24
N GLY A 364 25.40 -1.78 6.50
CA GLY A 364 25.04 -1.83 5.08
C GLY A 364 23.52 -1.80 4.81
N SER A 365 22.69 -1.78 5.85
CA SER A 365 21.26 -1.52 5.72
C SER A 365 21.00 -0.14 5.11
N THR A 366 20.01 -0.03 4.22
CA THR A 366 19.54 1.23 3.65
C THR A 366 18.46 1.90 4.50
N HIS A 367 18.05 1.25 5.60
CA HIS A 367 17.07 1.79 6.53
C HIS A 367 17.62 3.03 7.26
N THR A 368 16.79 4.03 7.45
CA THR A 368 17.12 5.28 8.15
C THR A 368 16.70 5.27 9.62
N GLY A 369 15.85 4.33 10.02
CA GLY A 369 15.32 4.14 11.37
C GLY A 369 14.74 2.75 11.54
N ILE A 370 14.48 2.40 12.80
CA ILE A 370 13.79 1.17 13.22
C ILE A 370 12.59 1.60 14.04
N ASP A 371 11.38 1.30 13.58
CA ASP A 371 10.16 1.59 14.31
C ASP A 371 9.61 0.30 14.94
N LEU A 372 9.55 0.29 16.26
CA LEU A 372 9.00 -0.79 17.08
C LEU A 372 7.62 -0.37 17.56
N PHE A 373 6.63 -1.14 17.25
CA PHE A 373 5.24 -0.87 17.63
C PHE A 373 4.73 -1.95 18.57
N PHE A 374 3.94 -1.53 19.55
CA PHE A 374 3.19 -2.43 20.40
C PHE A 374 1.71 -2.08 20.37
N ASP A 375 0.90 -3.09 20.08
CA ASP A 375 -0.55 -3.08 20.13
C ASP A 375 -1.02 -4.13 21.14
N PRO A 376 -1.90 -3.81 22.10
CA PRO A 376 -2.38 -4.78 23.10
C PRO A 376 -3.04 -6.02 22.52
N ALA A 377 -3.65 -5.94 21.33
CA ALA A 377 -4.29 -7.06 20.67
C ALA A 377 -3.30 -7.93 19.87
N ASP A 378 -2.36 -7.29 19.17
CA ASP A 378 -1.43 -7.96 18.25
C ASP A 378 -0.05 -8.26 18.87
N GLY A 379 0.37 -7.47 19.89
CA GLY A 379 1.67 -7.57 20.51
C GLY A 379 2.70 -6.68 19.82
N TRP A 380 3.98 -7.08 19.86
CA TRP A 380 5.08 -6.33 19.27
C TRP A 380 5.24 -6.63 17.78
N TYR A 381 5.52 -5.58 16.98
CA TYR A 381 5.88 -5.71 15.57
C TYR A 381 6.86 -4.62 15.12
N CYS A 382 7.64 -4.96 14.10
CA CYS A 382 8.62 -4.09 13.45
C CYS A 382 8.53 -4.33 11.94
N ASP A 383 8.38 -3.28 11.12
CA ASP A 383 8.16 -3.41 9.67
C ASP A 383 7.06 -4.45 9.35
N GLU A 384 5.91 -4.38 10.00
CA GLU A 384 4.78 -5.32 9.90
C GLU A 384 5.07 -6.75 10.41
N LYS A 385 6.29 -7.07 10.82
CA LYS A 385 6.70 -8.38 11.33
C LYS A 385 6.52 -8.46 12.84
N MET A 386 5.80 -9.48 13.31
CA MET A 386 5.65 -9.76 14.74
C MET A 386 6.95 -10.23 15.37
N PHE A 387 7.14 -9.89 16.65
CA PHE A 387 8.15 -10.48 17.50
C PHE A 387 7.66 -10.61 18.95
N ASP A 388 8.35 -11.39 19.78
CA ASP A 388 7.92 -11.74 21.14
C ASP A 388 8.16 -10.64 22.19
N GLY A 389 8.56 -9.44 21.78
CA GLY A 389 8.97 -8.38 22.67
C GLY A 389 10.44 -8.44 23.07
N THR A 390 11.22 -9.38 22.51
CA THR A 390 12.66 -9.44 22.71
C THR A 390 13.40 -8.93 21.48
N VAL A 391 14.31 -8.01 21.67
CA VAL A 391 15.18 -7.45 20.63
C VAL A 391 16.61 -7.92 20.88
N THR A 392 17.28 -8.39 19.84
CA THR A 392 18.66 -8.88 19.92
C THR A 392 19.50 -8.42 18.74
N THR A 393 20.82 -8.40 18.88
CA THR A 393 21.76 -8.22 17.76
C THR A 393 22.56 -9.49 17.45
N ASN A 394 22.21 -10.61 18.06
CA ASN A 394 22.71 -11.97 17.83
C ASN A 394 24.25 -12.11 17.78
N GLY A 395 24.96 -11.26 18.51
CA GLY A 395 26.40 -11.37 18.66
C GLY A 395 27.08 -10.11 19.18
N SER A 396 28.14 -10.29 19.93
CA SER A 396 28.90 -9.20 20.57
C SER A 396 29.69 -8.30 19.61
N SER A 397 29.78 -8.67 18.34
CA SER A 397 30.51 -7.92 17.30
C SER A 397 29.58 -7.15 16.34
N SER A 398 28.27 -7.36 16.43
CA SER A 398 27.29 -6.66 15.59
C SER A 398 26.78 -5.44 16.33
N TYR A 399 26.82 -4.29 15.70
CA TYR A 399 26.21 -3.07 16.22
C TYR A 399 25.23 -2.47 15.20
N ILE A 400 24.26 -1.75 15.72
CA ILE A 400 23.24 -1.04 14.96
C ILE A 400 23.63 0.43 14.93
N ASN A 401 23.74 1.00 13.74
CA ASN A 401 24.14 2.39 13.51
C ASN A 401 22.98 3.29 13.06
N ILE A 402 21.75 2.83 13.20
CA ILE A 402 20.53 3.57 12.90
C ILE A 402 19.69 3.69 14.17
N PRO A 403 18.92 4.80 14.35
CA PRO A 403 18.10 5.00 15.53
C PRO A 403 16.93 4.02 15.59
N ALA A 404 16.48 3.71 16.81
CA ALA A 404 15.26 2.96 17.04
C ALA A 404 14.23 3.81 17.79
N THR A 405 12.96 3.71 17.40
CA THR A 405 11.83 4.41 18.02
C THR A 405 10.77 3.39 18.45
N ILE A 406 10.27 3.54 19.66
CA ILE A 406 9.22 2.70 20.25
C ILE A 406 7.92 3.48 20.31
N HIS A 407 6.88 2.92 19.72
CA HIS A 407 5.52 3.41 19.77
C HIS A 407 4.66 2.34 20.46
N ALA A 408 4.22 2.61 21.69
CA ALA A 408 3.35 1.68 22.40
C ALA A 408 1.94 2.26 22.57
N GLU A 409 0.94 1.41 22.37
CA GLU A 409 -0.43 1.67 22.78
C GLU A 409 -0.65 1.04 24.16
N GLY A 410 -0.61 1.90 25.21
CA GLY A 410 -0.74 1.45 26.61
C GLY A 410 0.57 1.00 27.25
N GLU A 411 0.51 -0.08 28.02
CA GLU A 411 1.65 -0.64 28.76
C GLU A 411 2.31 -1.78 27.98
N ALA A 412 3.60 -1.70 27.76
CA ALA A 412 4.36 -2.68 26.99
C ALA A 412 5.68 -3.03 27.68
N THR A 413 6.14 -4.26 27.51
CA THR A 413 7.47 -4.68 27.96
C THR A 413 8.33 -5.02 26.76
N LEU A 414 9.50 -4.39 26.64
CA LEU A 414 10.52 -4.67 25.65
C LEU A 414 11.77 -5.22 26.35
N THR A 415 12.17 -6.42 25.94
CA THR A 415 13.36 -7.08 26.47
C THR A 415 14.55 -6.83 25.55
N LEU A 416 15.64 -6.32 26.10
CA LEU A 416 16.92 -6.16 25.41
C LEU A 416 17.83 -7.37 25.72
N ASP A 417 18.28 -8.07 24.68
CA ASP A 417 19.17 -9.22 24.78
C ASP A 417 20.36 -9.08 23.83
N LYS A 418 21.53 -8.73 24.35
CA LYS A 418 22.77 -8.47 23.56
C LYS A 418 22.62 -7.35 22.54
N VAL A 419 21.84 -6.33 22.86
CA VAL A 419 21.61 -5.20 21.96
C VAL A 419 22.79 -4.23 22.05
N ASN A 420 23.32 -3.83 20.90
CA ASN A 420 24.42 -2.88 20.82
C ASN A 420 24.12 -1.82 19.75
N PHE A 421 23.85 -0.60 20.17
CA PHE A 421 23.70 0.58 19.30
C PHE A 421 24.98 1.41 19.33
N GLN A 422 25.47 1.82 18.18
CA GLN A 422 26.59 2.73 18.02
C GLN A 422 26.26 3.78 16.96
N LEU A 423 25.67 4.89 17.41
CA LEU A 423 25.30 5.98 16.52
C LEU A 423 26.32 7.11 16.64
N PRO A 424 26.94 7.57 15.55
CA PRO A 424 27.85 8.72 15.59
C PRO A 424 27.12 10.04 15.86
N THR A 425 25.84 10.12 15.49
CA THR A 425 24.95 11.29 15.69
C THR A 425 23.53 10.80 15.97
N GLY A 426 22.73 11.64 16.60
CA GLY A 426 21.31 11.36 16.88
C GLY A 426 21.08 10.59 18.17
N THR A 427 19.90 10.02 18.35
CA THR A 427 19.46 9.27 19.52
C THR A 427 19.44 7.78 19.21
N ALA A 428 19.98 6.95 20.11
CA ALA A 428 20.03 5.51 19.89
C ALA A 428 18.64 4.87 20.04
N LEU A 429 17.94 5.19 21.13
CA LEU A 429 16.61 4.64 21.41
C LEU A 429 15.67 5.77 21.86
N THR A 430 14.53 5.89 21.21
CA THR A 430 13.47 6.83 21.58
C THR A 430 12.22 6.07 22.01
N VAL A 431 11.62 6.44 23.14
CA VAL A 431 10.26 6.03 23.53
C VAL A 431 9.34 7.18 23.16
N ALA A 432 8.57 7.02 22.10
CA ALA A 432 7.74 8.08 21.53
C ALA A 432 6.32 8.12 22.12
N SER A 433 5.78 6.97 22.54
CA SER A 433 4.44 6.92 23.12
C SER A 433 4.27 5.76 24.10
N GLY A 434 3.24 5.85 24.96
CA GLY A 434 2.83 4.82 25.91
C GLY A 434 3.73 4.65 27.13
N THR A 435 3.55 3.55 27.84
CA THR A 435 4.37 3.15 28.99
C THR A 435 5.19 1.92 28.62
N VAL A 436 6.48 2.08 28.45
CA VAL A 436 7.38 1.02 28.02
C VAL A 436 8.29 0.58 29.16
N THR A 437 8.22 -0.68 29.53
CA THR A 437 9.16 -1.31 30.47
C THR A 437 10.32 -1.90 29.68
N LEU A 438 11.52 -1.35 29.85
CA LEU A 438 12.75 -1.93 29.31
C LEU A 438 13.27 -2.97 30.29
N GLN A 439 13.26 -4.23 29.88
CA GLN A 439 13.92 -5.33 30.60
C GLN A 439 15.28 -5.62 30.00
N ASN A 440 16.23 -5.93 30.87
CA ASN A 440 17.62 -6.18 30.49
C ASN A 440 18.00 -7.62 30.82
N ASN A 441 18.15 -8.49 29.83
CA ASN A 441 18.50 -9.90 30.04
C ASN A 441 20.01 -10.18 30.04
N THR A 442 20.78 -9.31 29.38
CA THR A 442 22.23 -9.48 29.21
C THR A 442 22.91 -8.12 29.25
N TYR A 443 24.23 -8.07 28.95
CA TYR A 443 24.87 -6.80 28.70
C TYR A 443 24.34 -6.16 27.42
N ASN A 444 23.82 -4.94 27.53
CA ASN A 444 23.32 -4.12 26.42
C ASN A 444 23.99 -2.74 26.45
N ALA A 445 24.24 -2.18 25.27
CA ALA A 445 24.88 -0.89 25.13
C ALA A 445 24.13 0.03 24.16
N LEU A 446 23.79 1.24 24.59
CA LEU A 446 23.26 2.30 23.77
C LEU A 446 24.29 3.43 23.72
N LEU A 447 25.08 3.48 22.65
CA LEU A 447 26.12 4.49 22.44
C LEU A 447 25.61 5.51 21.40
N SER A 448 25.67 6.79 21.73
CA SER A 448 25.10 7.82 20.86
C SER A 448 25.89 9.12 20.86
N GLY A 449 25.84 9.82 19.72
CA GLY A 449 26.39 11.16 19.60
C GLY A 449 25.52 12.25 20.24
N THR A 450 24.24 11.99 20.51
CA THR A 450 23.34 12.95 21.13
C THR A 450 22.72 12.41 22.41
N HIS A 451 21.75 11.48 22.30
CA HIS A 451 21.10 10.85 23.45
C HIS A 451 21.13 9.32 23.31
N ALA A 452 21.47 8.59 24.37
CA ALA A 452 21.39 7.14 24.35
C ALA A 452 19.92 6.68 24.47
N LEU A 453 19.16 7.29 25.37
CA LEU A 453 17.73 7.06 25.55
C LEU A 453 17.00 8.42 25.61
N ARG A 454 16.01 8.61 24.73
CA ARG A 454 15.08 9.74 24.73
C ARG A 454 13.69 9.25 25.06
N VAL A 455 12.95 9.99 25.86
CA VAL A 455 11.54 9.73 26.19
C VAL A 455 10.74 10.97 25.85
N GLU A 456 9.83 10.86 24.91
CA GLU A 456 9.07 12.00 24.39
C GLU A 456 7.94 12.42 25.34
N THR A 457 7.40 13.59 25.09
CA THR A 457 6.31 14.18 25.87
C THR A 457 5.13 13.22 26.00
N GLY A 458 4.71 12.93 27.22
CA GLY A 458 3.60 12.03 27.51
C GLY A 458 3.95 10.54 27.52
N ALA A 459 5.14 10.16 27.08
CA ALA A 459 5.62 8.79 27.17
C ALA A 459 6.25 8.49 28.53
N THR A 460 6.26 7.23 28.94
CA THR A 460 6.91 6.73 30.14
C THR A 460 7.84 5.57 29.81
N CYS A 461 9.07 5.64 30.27
CA CYS A 461 10.02 4.54 30.20
C CYS A 461 10.33 4.02 31.61
N LEU A 462 10.02 2.76 31.87
CA LEU A 462 10.38 2.05 33.09
C LEU A 462 11.60 1.19 32.80
N ILE A 463 12.72 1.42 33.49
CA ILE A 463 13.91 0.59 33.38
C ILE A 463 13.87 -0.41 34.53
N SER A 464 13.63 -1.67 34.20
CA SER A 464 13.62 -2.75 35.18
C SER A 464 15.03 -3.10 35.63
N PRO A 465 15.24 -3.38 36.92
CA PRO A 465 16.50 -3.96 37.37
C PRO A 465 16.71 -5.29 36.68
N PRO A 466 17.95 -5.61 36.24
CA PRO A 466 18.23 -6.89 35.61
C PRO A 466 18.00 -8.04 36.61
N ALA A 467 17.55 -9.18 36.10
CA ALA A 467 17.38 -10.38 36.94
C ALA A 467 18.74 -10.91 37.46
N ASP A 468 19.80 -10.75 36.67
CA ASP A 468 21.17 -11.03 37.03
C ASP A 468 21.92 -9.70 37.23
N PRO A 469 22.52 -9.44 38.41
CA PRO A 469 23.23 -8.20 38.68
C PRO A 469 24.45 -7.95 37.76
N ASP A 470 24.95 -8.98 37.09
CA ASP A 470 26.02 -8.84 36.10
C ASP A 470 25.52 -8.35 34.73
N ASN A 471 24.22 -8.36 34.52
CA ASN A 471 23.59 -7.86 33.29
C ASN A 471 23.37 -6.34 33.40
N THR A 472 23.98 -5.59 32.51
CA THR A 472 23.93 -4.13 32.56
C THR A 472 23.36 -3.54 31.29
N LEU A 473 22.64 -2.42 31.44
CA LEU A 473 22.28 -1.50 30.36
C LEU A 473 23.24 -0.32 30.41
N ALA A 474 24.21 -0.31 29.52
CA ALA A 474 25.16 0.80 29.41
C ALA A 474 24.58 1.89 28.50
N LEU A 475 24.37 3.08 29.05
CA LEU A 475 23.90 4.26 28.33
C LEU A 475 25.06 5.26 28.24
N THR A 476 25.51 5.54 27.02
CA THR A 476 26.61 6.48 26.78
C THR A 476 26.23 7.44 25.66
N ALA A 477 26.38 8.73 25.92
CA ALA A 477 26.08 9.76 24.93
C ALA A 477 27.04 10.94 25.05
N ALA A 478 27.22 11.69 23.96
CA ALA A 478 28.03 12.89 23.95
C ALA A 478 27.35 14.06 24.66
N GLU A 479 26.01 14.14 24.59
CA GLU A 479 25.23 15.20 25.24
C GLU A 479 24.54 14.71 26.50
N GLN A 480 23.56 13.80 26.36
CA GLN A 480 22.78 13.30 27.50
C GLN A 480 22.53 11.78 27.34
N ALA A 481 22.93 10.99 28.32
CA ALA A 481 22.67 9.56 28.30
C ALA A 481 21.16 9.25 28.35
N ILE A 482 20.40 10.01 29.14
CA ILE A 482 18.95 9.93 29.23
C ILE A 482 18.37 11.33 29.07
N HIS A 483 17.44 11.48 28.13
CA HIS A 483 16.77 12.75 27.83
C HIS A 483 15.24 12.60 27.84
N PRO A 484 14.57 12.89 28.98
CA PRO A 484 13.12 13.03 28.99
C PRO A 484 12.73 14.40 28.42
N GLU A 485 11.97 14.41 27.34
CA GLU A 485 11.56 15.63 26.66
C GLU A 485 10.21 16.12 27.17
N GLY A 486 10.14 17.39 27.61
CA GLY A 486 8.88 18.13 27.76
C GLY A 486 7.82 17.55 28.72
N GLY A 487 8.13 16.55 29.53
CA GLY A 487 7.18 15.82 30.37
C GLY A 487 7.23 14.31 30.16
N GLY A 488 8.18 13.82 29.37
CA GLY A 488 8.55 12.41 29.33
C GLY A 488 9.01 11.94 30.71
N THR A 489 8.68 10.71 31.06
CA THR A 489 8.98 10.17 32.40
C THR A 489 9.92 8.97 32.27
N VAL A 490 11.01 8.97 33.06
CA VAL A 490 11.90 7.82 33.22
C VAL A 490 11.92 7.36 34.66
N LYS A 491 11.71 6.08 34.90
CA LYS A 491 11.74 5.47 36.24
C LYS A 491 12.58 4.19 36.21
N GLY A 492 13.19 3.83 37.34
CA GLY A 492 13.86 2.54 37.49
C GLY A 492 15.35 2.64 37.78
N LEU A 493 16.06 1.50 37.67
CA LEU A 493 17.48 1.38 37.88
C LEU A 493 18.25 1.53 36.58
N VAL A 494 19.16 2.49 36.52
CA VAL A 494 20.04 2.73 35.39
C VAL A 494 21.49 2.63 35.80
N GLN A 495 22.27 1.78 35.16
CA GLN A 495 23.71 1.82 35.24
C GLN A 495 24.26 2.70 34.10
N LEU A 496 25.02 3.71 34.47
CA LEU A 496 25.57 4.68 33.54
C LEU A 496 27.08 4.44 33.43
N THR A 497 27.56 4.26 32.21
CA THR A 497 28.99 4.23 31.91
C THR A 497 29.34 5.47 31.13
N TRP A 498 30.26 6.25 31.60
CA TRP A 498 30.71 7.49 31.01
C TRP A 498 32.03 7.29 30.24
N PRO A 499 32.24 7.84 29.07
CA PRO A 499 33.53 7.78 28.38
C PRO A 499 34.60 8.58 29.14
N GLU A 500 35.88 8.31 28.87
CA GLU A 500 37.01 8.95 29.55
C GLU A 500 37.05 10.48 29.41
N SER A 501 36.39 11.03 28.41
CA SER A 501 36.28 12.47 28.16
C SER A 501 34.83 12.86 27.88
N PRO A 502 33.95 12.83 28.88
CA PRO A 502 32.54 13.11 28.66
C PRO A 502 32.30 14.59 28.38
N SER A 503 31.53 14.88 27.36
CA SER A 503 31.02 16.22 27.05
C SER A 503 29.50 16.27 27.14
N GLY A 504 28.91 15.60 28.11
CA GLY A 504 27.46 15.53 28.18
C GLY A 504 26.91 15.49 29.60
N TYR A 505 25.61 15.56 29.71
CA TYR A 505 24.88 15.59 30.97
C TYR A 505 23.88 14.46 31.03
N ILE A 506 23.67 13.89 32.23
CA ILE A 506 22.48 13.09 32.49
C ILE A 506 21.39 14.08 32.94
N TYR A 507 20.37 14.22 32.14
CA TYR A 507 19.24 15.07 32.42
C TYR A 507 18.03 14.23 32.81
N LEU A 508 17.58 14.33 34.02
CA LEU A 508 16.40 13.66 34.54
C LEU A 508 15.39 14.70 34.98
N LYS A 509 14.23 14.69 34.34
CA LYS A 509 13.13 15.58 34.66
C LYS A 509 11.93 14.77 35.14
N PRO A 510 11.72 14.58 36.44
CA PRO A 510 10.51 13.95 36.95
C PRO A 510 9.30 14.84 36.67
N ALA A 511 8.22 14.22 36.17
CA ALA A 511 7.01 14.95 35.80
C ALA A 511 6.33 15.64 36.98
N GLU A 512 6.28 15.01 38.17
CA GLU A 512 5.74 15.56 39.41
C GLU A 512 6.43 14.95 40.64
N PRO A 513 6.76 15.73 41.69
CA PRO A 513 7.40 15.21 42.87
C PRO A 513 6.57 14.20 43.66
N ALA A 514 5.23 14.26 43.53
CA ALA A 514 4.32 13.39 44.26
C ALA A 514 4.21 12.00 43.63
N GLU A 515 4.49 11.84 42.33
CA GLU A 515 4.34 10.58 41.61
C GLU A 515 5.58 9.68 41.65
N ASN A 516 6.72 10.20 42.09
CA ASN A 516 7.94 9.42 42.14
C ASN A 516 8.63 9.55 43.52
N PRO A 517 8.01 9.05 44.60
CA PRO A 517 8.54 9.20 45.96
C PRO A 517 9.87 8.46 46.16
N ASN A 518 10.21 7.51 45.33
CA ASN A 518 11.40 6.65 45.49
C ASN A 518 12.55 7.01 44.53
N GLY A 519 12.37 7.98 43.66
CA GLY A 519 13.41 8.42 42.73
C GLY A 519 13.99 7.32 41.82
N LEU A 520 14.86 7.73 40.94
CA LEU A 520 15.68 6.82 40.15
C LEU A 520 16.86 6.35 41.00
N THR A 521 17.16 5.07 40.96
CA THR A 521 18.39 4.52 41.53
C THR A 521 19.44 4.43 40.42
N PHE A 522 20.54 5.10 40.62
CA PHE A 522 21.68 5.05 39.69
C PHE A 522 22.78 4.17 40.27
N ASN A 523 23.29 3.25 39.46
CA ASN A 523 24.55 2.60 39.74
C ASN A 523 25.59 3.17 38.78
N ILE A 524 26.54 3.94 39.33
CA ILE A 524 27.56 4.63 38.53
C ILE A 524 28.89 3.94 38.76
N THR A 525 29.36 3.20 37.76
CA THR A 525 30.67 2.55 37.76
C THR A 525 31.66 3.38 36.99
N GLY A 526 32.92 3.40 37.38
CA GLY A 526 34.01 4.07 36.67
C GLY A 526 34.22 5.55 36.98
N MET A 527 33.54 6.07 37.98
CA MET A 527 33.60 7.50 38.35
C MET A 527 34.98 8.04 38.74
N LYS A 528 35.90 7.21 39.13
CA LYS A 528 37.26 7.65 39.52
C LYS A 528 38.04 8.32 38.37
N SER A 529 37.78 7.93 37.15
CA SER A 529 38.42 8.54 36.00
C SER A 529 37.71 9.82 35.51
N ILE A 530 36.43 9.91 35.74
CA ILE A 530 35.60 11.06 35.31
C ILE A 530 35.78 12.25 36.23
N ALA A 531 35.88 11.99 37.52
CA ALA A 531 35.96 13.04 38.57
C ALA A 531 37.28 13.85 38.50
N THR A 532 38.29 13.40 37.82
CA THR A 532 39.59 14.08 37.74
C THR A 532 39.67 15.20 36.72
N ASN A 533 38.83 15.18 35.70
CA ASN A 533 38.98 16.09 34.56
C ASN A 533 37.72 16.89 34.19
N TYR A 534 36.52 16.39 34.53
CA TYR A 534 35.27 17.05 34.19
C TYR A 534 34.23 16.86 35.27
N PRO A 535 33.52 17.94 35.66
CA PRO A 535 32.41 17.81 36.62
C PRO A 535 31.29 16.99 35.98
N LEU A 536 30.91 15.92 36.61
CA LEU A 536 29.73 15.16 36.25
C LEU A 536 28.54 15.80 36.95
N SER A 537 27.69 16.47 36.19
CA SER A 537 26.51 17.10 36.74
C SER A 537 25.30 16.20 36.53
N PHE A 538 24.66 15.82 37.63
CA PHE A 538 23.34 15.26 37.63
C PHE A 538 22.34 16.38 37.82
N TYR A 539 21.39 16.49 36.89
CA TYR A 539 20.30 17.44 37.06
C TYR A 539 19.02 16.66 37.34
N LEU A 540 18.46 16.87 38.50
CA LEU A 540 17.08 16.62 38.81
C LEU A 540 16.38 17.97 38.81
N GLU A 541 15.67 18.29 37.76
CA GLU A 541 14.89 19.52 37.75
C GLU A 541 13.49 19.23 38.27
N ASN A 542 13.18 19.82 39.42
CA ASN A 542 11.81 19.88 39.91
C ASN A 542 11.04 20.91 39.09
N GLN A 543 10.09 20.47 38.28
CA GLN A 543 9.34 21.34 37.39
C GLN A 543 8.51 22.40 38.12
N SER A 544 8.07 22.13 39.33
CA SER A 544 7.27 23.08 40.10
C SER A 544 8.08 24.20 40.77
N THR A 545 9.35 23.95 41.04
CA THR A 545 10.21 24.92 41.73
C THR A 545 11.34 25.46 40.86
N GLY A 546 11.60 24.87 39.71
CA GLY A 546 12.74 25.21 38.83
C GLY A 546 14.10 24.87 39.44
N LEU A 547 14.13 24.16 40.55
CA LEU A 547 15.37 23.80 41.22
C LEU A 547 16.06 22.67 40.49
N LYS A 548 17.34 22.84 40.21
CA LYS A 548 18.21 21.85 39.63
C LYS A 548 18.99 21.17 40.74
N GLN A 549 18.89 19.87 40.78
CA GLN A 549 19.69 19.07 41.71
C GLN A 549 20.98 18.62 41.02
N GLU A 550 22.08 19.21 41.42
CA GLU A 550 23.41 18.73 41.11
C GLU A 550 23.94 17.97 42.30
N GLY A 551 24.40 16.74 42.09
CA GLY A 551 25.19 16.19 43.13
C GLY A 551 25.07 14.73 43.40
N TYR A 552 25.88 14.33 44.29
CA TYR A 552 25.86 13.02 44.84
C TYR A 552 25.45 13.07 46.29
N ARG A 553 25.12 11.91 46.86
CA ARG A 553 24.71 11.77 48.21
C ARG A 553 25.78 11.10 49.05
N SER A 554 25.99 11.58 50.27
CA SER A 554 26.63 10.80 51.28
C SER A 554 25.66 9.75 51.86
N ASP A 555 26.14 8.81 52.64
CA ASP A 555 25.32 7.77 53.28
C ASP A 555 24.29 8.33 54.28
N ASP A 556 24.35 9.63 54.59
CA ASP A 556 23.36 10.31 55.42
C ASP A 556 22.15 10.72 54.56
N PRO A 557 20.96 10.12 54.78
CA PRO A 557 19.76 10.44 54.02
C PRO A 557 19.25 11.87 54.21
N GLU A 558 19.77 12.62 55.14
CA GLU A 558 19.36 14.02 55.38
C GLU A 558 20.31 15.03 54.75
N GLN A 559 21.47 14.63 54.29
CA GLN A 559 22.42 15.52 53.65
C GLN A 559 22.33 15.46 52.14
N THR A 560 22.11 16.59 51.55
CA THR A 560 22.14 16.82 50.12
C THR A 560 23.43 17.53 49.73
N TYR A 561 23.87 17.53 48.66
CA TYR A 561 25.03 17.31 48.12
C TYR A 561 25.60 18.02 47.02
N LEU A 562 26.45 18.15 46.57
CA LEU A 562 27.55 18.66 45.82
C LEU A 562 27.17 19.13 44.44
N SER A 563 27.43 20.37 44.15
CA SER A 563 27.31 20.96 42.82
C SER A 563 28.28 20.37 41.83
N THR A 564 29.33 19.74 42.26
CA THR A 564 30.33 19.08 41.40
C THR A 564 30.82 17.82 42.09
N PHE A 565 31.05 16.76 41.33
CA PHE A 565 31.72 15.60 41.84
C PHE A 565 33.15 15.99 42.22
N PRO A 566 33.57 15.76 43.46
CA PRO A 566 34.93 16.02 43.83
C PRO A 566 35.84 15.04 43.05
N ALA A 567 36.98 15.54 42.62
CA ALA A 567 37.98 14.80 41.92
C ALA A 567 38.48 13.56 42.66
N ALA A 568 38.26 13.47 43.96
CA ALA A 568 38.59 12.32 44.78
C ALA A 568 37.51 12.16 45.85
N HIS A 569 36.50 11.35 45.61
CA HIS A 569 35.71 10.82 46.70
C HIS A 569 36.46 9.61 47.30
N PRO A 570 36.80 9.62 48.57
CA PRO A 570 37.65 8.59 49.15
C PRO A 570 37.02 7.20 49.08
N ASP A 571 35.73 7.08 48.99
CA ASP A 571 35.00 5.80 49.03
C ASP A 571 34.45 5.33 47.68
N GLY A 572 34.61 6.10 46.62
CA GLY A 572 34.14 5.79 45.26
C GLY A 572 32.61 5.59 45.26
N LEU A 573 31.90 6.48 44.69
CA LEU A 573 30.46 6.39 44.63
C LEU A 573 30.05 5.37 43.58
N THR A 574 29.31 4.36 43.99
CA THR A 574 28.86 3.29 43.10
C THR A 574 27.35 3.25 42.88
N SER A 575 26.57 3.85 43.80
CA SER A 575 25.10 3.88 43.65
C SER A 575 24.45 5.05 44.37
N TYR A 576 23.31 5.52 43.87
CA TYR A 576 22.47 6.54 44.43
C TYR A 576 21.03 6.10 44.53
N THR A 577 20.45 6.27 45.72
CA THR A 577 19.02 6.10 45.94
C THR A 577 18.43 7.37 46.50
N GLY A 578 17.36 7.86 45.91
CA GLY A 578 16.61 9.00 46.44
C GLY A 578 17.37 10.33 46.37
N LEU A 579 17.47 10.86 45.16
CA LEU A 579 17.95 12.24 44.98
C LEU A 579 17.00 13.20 45.64
N ARG A 580 17.55 14.09 46.44
CA ARG A 580 16.83 15.20 47.08
C ARG A 580 17.17 16.49 46.35
N GLU A 581 16.27 17.43 46.49
CA GLU A 581 16.40 18.76 45.93
C GLU A 581 17.61 19.51 46.49
N ILE A 582 18.45 20.06 45.63
CA ILE A 582 19.55 20.94 45.98
C ILE A 582 19.24 22.33 45.47
N THR A 583 19.40 23.31 46.31
CA THR A 583 19.36 24.70 45.89
C THR A 583 20.64 24.98 45.10
N PRO A 584 20.54 25.50 43.86
CA PRO A 584 21.73 25.91 43.12
C PRO A 584 22.52 26.92 43.93
N ALA A 585 23.84 26.74 43.97
CA ALA A 585 24.73 27.67 44.68
C ALA A 585 24.80 29.00 43.94
#